data_b89508d2005339121f627ff2b3d2a555
#
_entry.id   b89508d2005339121f627ff2b3d2a555
#
_cell.length_a   1.000
_cell.length_b   1.000
_cell.length_c   1.000
_cell.angle_alpha   90.00
_cell.angle_beta   90.00
_cell.angle_gamma   90.00
#
_symmetry.space_group_name_H-M   'P 1'
#
loop_
_entity.id
_entity.type
_entity.pdbx_description
1 polymer ?
#
loop_
_entity_poly.entity_id
_entity_poly.type
_entity_poly.pdbx_seq_one_letter_code
_entity_poly.pdbx_strand_id
1 'polypeptide(L)'
;MKLLIVIGTRPNFIKVTRFKEVANTIDEFNVEIVHTGQHYDSKMSGVFFDQFKLKPDYFLSLRGEDAASHFGNMIVDLGQLISKLKPDVVLVPGDVNSSLAGALAAHRCGVSIAHLESGLRSRDREMPEEVNRILIDQISDFHFVTEISGMNNLFEEGLISSTDDPKILVGNTMIDTFVKHSSEIELSSILSDLEISGKEYCLCTMHRPSNVDNIEGVNFILSMLEELVKKCIVVFPIHPRSRLNIESIGLWDKLTEIEGVVITEPLGYFDFQKLIKNSEYVITDSGGIQEETTFCNIPCITIRENTERPITIDKGTNHLVGRNLPAILHAVENPKTCEAPKLWDGYTTERVVSTLLHRG
;
A
#
# COMPACT_ATOMS: atom_id res chain seq x y z
N MET A 1 25.54 11.30 -5.36
CA MET A 1 24.47 10.56 -6.07
C MET A 1 23.15 11.28 -5.90
N LYS A 2 22.34 11.40 -6.96
CA LYS A 2 21.03 12.05 -6.95
C LYS A 2 19.94 11.01 -7.28
N LEU A 3 19.03 10.78 -6.33
CA LEU A 3 17.87 9.90 -6.45
C LEU A 3 16.60 10.72 -6.66
N LEU A 4 15.85 10.44 -7.72
CA LEU A 4 14.51 10.98 -7.92
C LEU A 4 13.48 9.88 -7.63
N ILE A 5 12.56 10.13 -6.69
CA ILE A 5 11.48 9.20 -6.35
C ILE A 5 10.18 9.69 -6.98
N VAL A 6 9.48 8.81 -7.70
CA VAL A 6 8.21 9.14 -8.37
C VAL A 6 7.05 8.51 -7.59
N ILE A 7 6.14 9.35 -7.11
CA ILE A 7 4.93 8.91 -6.39
C ILE A 7 3.68 9.50 -7.02
N GLY A 8 2.52 8.87 -6.81
CA GLY A 8 1.25 9.34 -7.37
C GLY A 8 0.03 9.04 -6.50
N THR A 9 0.21 8.20 -5.49
CA THR A 9 -0.87 7.76 -4.61
C THR A 9 -0.41 7.72 -3.15
N ARG A 10 -1.38 7.71 -2.24
CA ARG A 10 -1.16 7.61 -0.81
C ARG A 10 -0.27 6.40 -0.40
N PRO A 11 -0.53 5.16 -0.88
CA PRO A 11 0.33 4.03 -0.55
C PRO A 11 1.79 4.22 -1.00
N ASN A 12 2.04 4.84 -2.17
CA ASN A 12 3.40 5.13 -2.60
C ASN A 12 4.12 6.08 -1.64
N PHE A 13 3.40 7.10 -1.16
CA PHE A 13 3.97 8.08 -0.24
C PHE A 13 4.43 7.43 1.06
N ILE A 14 3.61 6.55 1.65
CA ILE A 14 3.96 5.82 2.88
C ILE A 14 5.26 5.02 2.71
N LYS A 15 5.49 4.42 1.55
CA LYS A 15 6.68 3.62 1.25
C LYS A 15 7.98 4.42 1.19
N VAL A 16 7.91 5.74 1.05
CA VAL A 16 9.09 6.57 0.79
C VAL A 16 9.37 7.62 1.87
N THR A 17 8.62 7.61 2.96
CA THR A 17 8.71 8.62 4.03
C THR A 17 10.09 8.76 4.62
N ARG A 18 10.87 7.67 4.71
CA ARG A 18 12.18 7.65 5.34
C ARG A 18 13.36 7.99 4.44
N PHE A 19 13.18 7.99 3.10
CA PHE A 19 14.32 8.17 2.19
C PHE A 19 15.07 9.48 2.38
N LYS A 20 14.35 10.61 2.55
CA LYS A 20 15.01 11.91 2.82
C LYS A 20 15.72 11.95 4.17
N GLU A 21 15.16 11.30 5.19
CA GLU A 21 15.78 11.21 6.51
C GLU A 21 17.11 10.42 6.43
N VAL A 22 17.09 9.25 5.80
CA VAL A 22 18.29 8.43 5.61
C VAL A 22 19.32 9.16 4.74
N ALA A 23 18.89 9.82 3.67
CA ALA A 23 19.78 10.60 2.81
C ALA A 23 20.52 11.71 3.57
N ASN A 24 19.85 12.38 4.52
CA ASN A 24 20.47 13.44 5.33
C ASN A 24 21.59 12.95 6.25
N THR A 25 21.75 11.65 6.43
CA THR A 25 22.86 11.06 7.21
C THR A 25 24.06 10.67 6.34
N ILE A 26 23.99 10.87 5.02
CA ILE A 26 25.00 10.41 4.06
C ILE A 26 25.47 11.58 3.22
N ASP A 27 26.77 11.86 3.26
CA ASP A 27 27.37 12.90 2.44
C ASP A 27 27.19 12.61 0.94
N GLU A 28 26.90 13.67 0.17
CA GLU A 28 26.77 13.62 -1.29
C GLU A 28 25.62 12.72 -1.83
N PHE A 29 24.68 12.31 -0.97
CA PHE A 29 23.47 11.61 -1.38
C PHE A 29 22.24 12.53 -1.26
N ASN A 30 21.62 12.85 -2.39
CA ASN A 30 20.46 13.73 -2.46
C ASN A 30 19.21 12.99 -2.94
N VAL A 31 18.10 13.17 -2.23
CA VAL A 31 16.79 12.59 -2.57
C VAL A 31 15.79 13.69 -2.87
N GLU A 32 15.23 13.66 -4.07
CA GLU A 32 14.11 14.51 -4.49
C GLU A 32 12.89 13.65 -4.78
N ILE A 33 11.70 14.15 -4.47
CA ILE A 33 10.42 13.45 -4.64
C ILE A 33 9.54 14.25 -5.58
N VAL A 34 8.99 13.59 -6.61
CA VAL A 34 7.98 14.15 -7.50
C VAL A 34 6.64 13.45 -7.31
N HIS A 35 5.56 14.22 -7.13
CA HIS A 35 4.19 13.73 -7.11
C HIS A 35 3.52 13.99 -8.46
N THR A 36 3.01 12.93 -9.10
CA THR A 36 2.45 13.00 -10.45
C THR A 36 1.03 13.58 -10.52
N GLY A 37 0.35 13.72 -9.39
CA GLY A 37 -1.05 14.18 -9.35
C GLY A 37 -2.08 13.07 -9.59
N GLN A 38 -1.69 11.80 -9.77
CA GLN A 38 -2.61 10.70 -10.11
C GLN A 38 -3.81 10.60 -9.16
N HIS A 39 -3.60 10.69 -7.85
CA HIS A 39 -4.65 10.76 -6.85
C HIS A 39 -4.35 11.92 -5.90
N TYR A 40 -4.60 13.13 -6.36
CA TYR A 40 -4.42 14.32 -5.55
C TYR A 40 -5.77 14.90 -5.15
N ASP A 41 -6.21 14.59 -3.93
CA ASP A 41 -7.23 15.34 -3.21
C ASP A 41 -6.50 16.26 -2.22
N SER A 42 -6.65 17.57 -2.39
CA SER A 42 -5.95 18.56 -1.56
C SER A 42 -6.25 18.44 -0.07
N LYS A 43 -7.46 17.97 0.30
CA LYS A 43 -7.84 17.77 1.70
C LYS A 43 -7.19 16.51 2.29
N MET A 44 -7.18 15.40 1.54
CA MET A 44 -6.60 14.15 2.04
C MET A 44 -5.08 14.11 1.94
N SER A 45 -4.51 14.60 0.83
CA SER A 45 -3.05 14.62 0.65
C SER A 45 -2.35 15.60 1.59
N GLY A 46 -2.99 16.75 1.89
CA GLY A 46 -2.46 17.73 2.85
C GLY A 46 -2.26 17.14 4.24
N VAL A 47 -3.25 16.43 4.77
CA VAL A 47 -3.17 15.75 6.07
C VAL A 47 -1.98 14.77 6.12
N PHE A 48 -1.73 14.02 5.02
CA PHE A 48 -0.60 13.08 4.96
C PHE A 48 0.74 13.80 4.95
N PHE A 49 0.90 14.85 4.16
CA PHE A 49 2.14 15.61 4.12
C PHE A 49 2.47 16.26 5.47
N ASP A 50 1.43 16.71 6.18
CA ASP A 50 1.59 17.32 7.51
C ASP A 50 1.91 16.25 8.58
N GLN A 51 1.25 15.10 8.54
CA GLN A 51 1.51 13.99 9.47
C GLN A 51 2.97 13.50 9.38
N PHE A 52 3.49 13.32 8.17
CA PHE A 52 4.86 12.84 7.98
C PHE A 52 5.90 13.95 7.89
N LYS A 53 5.50 15.24 7.95
CA LYS A 53 6.37 16.42 7.76
C LYS A 53 7.23 16.31 6.49
N LEU A 54 6.68 15.68 5.47
CA LEU A 54 7.36 15.38 4.22
C LEU A 54 6.53 15.90 3.05
N LYS A 55 7.10 16.86 2.32
CA LYS A 55 6.48 17.40 1.08
C LYS A 55 7.29 16.94 -0.12
N PRO A 56 6.62 16.56 -1.22
CA PRO A 56 7.28 16.41 -2.51
C PRO A 56 7.96 17.71 -2.96
N ASP A 57 9.11 17.59 -3.63
CA ASP A 57 9.85 18.74 -4.16
C ASP A 57 9.20 19.27 -5.44
N TYR A 58 8.53 18.38 -6.17
CA TYR A 58 7.85 18.69 -7.43
C TYR A 58 6.44 18.13 -7.43
N PHE A 59 5.50 18.90 -7.99
CA PHE A 59 4.13 18.49 -8.24
C PHE A 59 3.84 18.63 -9.73
N LEU A 60 3.38 17.55 -10.36
CA LEU A 60 2.87 17.58 -11.72
C LEU A 60 1.34 17.71 -11.70
N SER A 61 0.80 18.41 -12.68
CA SER A 61 -0.65 18.51 -12.84
C SER A 61 -1.14 17.40 -13.76
N LEU A 62 -2.13 16.63 -13.30
CA LEU A 62 -2.78 15.65 -14.15
C LEU A 62 -3.48 16.36 -15.32
N ARG A 63 -3.13 16.02 -16.56
CA ARG A 63 -3.66 16.61 -17.77
C ARG A 63 -4.23 15.53 -18.69
N GLY A 64 -5.30 15.87 -19.41
CA GLY A 64 -6.00 14.96 -20.31
C GLY A 64 -7.46 14.78 -19.91
N GLU A 65 -8.23 14.10 -20.76
CA GLU A 65 -9.66 13.87 -20.56
C GLU A 65 -10.00 12.41 -20.22
N ASP A 66 -9.06 11.50 -20.48
CA ASP A 66 -9.22 10.07 -20.25
C ASP A 66 -7.95 9.44 -19.64
N ALA A 67 -8.04 8.18 -19.26
CA ALA A 67 -6.97 7.44 -18.61
C ALA A 67 -5.69 7.32 -19.47
N ALA A 68 -5.84 7.17 -20.79
CA ALA A 68 -4.71 7.03 -21.70
C ALA A 68 -3.96 8.36 -21.86
N SER A 69 -4.70 9.47 -22.03
CA SER A 69 -4.10 10.82 -22.11
C SER A 69 -3.47 11.26 -20.79
N HIS A 70 -4.09 10.91 -19.64
CA HIS A 70 -3.48 11.11 -18.32
C HIS A 70 -2.14 10.39 -18.21
N PHE A 71 -2.09 9.12 -18.58
CA PHE A 71 -0.88 8.30 -18.52
C PHE A 71 0.20 8.81 -19.47
N GLY A 72 -0.16 9.12 -20.72
CA GLY A 72 0.76 9.66 -21.71
C GLY A 72 1.38 11.00 -21.27
N ASN A 73 0.57 11.91 -20.74
CA ASN A 73 1.04 13.21 -20.23
C ASN A 73 1.95 13.05 -19.01
N MET A 74 1.69 12.09 -18.11
CA MET A 74 2.62 11.79 -17.00
C MET A 74 4.01 11.41 -17.52
N ILE A 75 4.11 10.57 -18.55
CA ILE A 75 5.40 10.17 -19.15
C ILE A 75 6.13 11.40 -19.72
N VAL A 76 5.41 12.25 -20.43
CA VAL A 76 6.00 13.47 -21.03
C VAL A 76 6.53 14.42 -19.97
N ASP A 77 5.73 14.73 -18.95
CA ASP A 77 6.09 15.66 -17.89
C ASP A 77 7.24 15.13 -17.02
N LEU A 78 7.22 13.84 -16.69
CA LEU A 78 8.32 13.18 -15.99
C LEU A 78 9.60 13.17 -16.82
N GLY A 79 9.52 12.89 -18.12
CA GLY A 79 10.67 12.94 -19.03
C GLY A 79 11.31 14.33 -19.09
N GLN A 80 10.51 15.40 -19.15
CA GLN A 80 11.00 16.77 -19.08
C GLN A 80 11.68 17.08 -17.74
N LEU A 81 11.08 16.65 -16.62
CA LEU A 81 11.63 16.84 -15.29
C LEU A 81 12.95 16.06 -15.12
N ILE A 82 13.01 14.80 -15.51
CA ILE A 82 14.20 13.95 -15.45
C ILE A 82 15.34 14.55 -16.28
N SER A 83 15.05 15.02 -17.50
CA SER A 83 16.05 15.68 -18.38
C SER A 83 16.62 16.95 -17.76
N LYS A 84 15.80 17.71 -17.02
CA LYS A 84 16.21 18.92 -16.30
C LYS A 84 17.04 18.61 -15.06
N LEU A 85 16.59 17.64 -14.25
CA LEU A 85 17.17 17.30 -12.94
C LEU A 85 18.43 16.44 -13.07
N LYS A 86 18.49 15.61 -14.12
CA LYS A 86 19.57 14.65 -14.39
C LYS A 86 19.88 13.78 -13.16
N PRO A 87 18.90 13.03 -12.62
CA PRO A 87 19.17 12.12 -11.53
C PRO A 87 20.04 10.94 -11.99
N ASP A 88 20.81 10.35 -11.08
CA ASP A 88 21.58 9.13 -11.36
C ASP A 88 20.64 7.92 -11.41
N VAL A 89 19.60 7.91 -10.55
CA VAL A 89 18.59 6.85 -10.47
C VAL A 89 17.21 7.44 -10.29
N VAL A 90 16.21 6.84 -10.94
CA VAL A 90 14.78 7.06 -10.69
C VAL A 90 14.24 5.85 -9.93
N LEU A 91 13.71 6.07 -8.73
CA LEU A 91 13.05 5.04 -7.93
C LEU A 91 11.54 5.15 -8.09
N VAL A 92 10.90 4.02 -8.41
CA VAL A 92 9.45 3.88 -8.54
C VAL A 92 8.94 2.85 -7.52
N PRO A 93 8.05 3.24 -6.58
CA PRO A 93 7.49 2.32 -5.59
C PRO A 93 6.21 1.66 -6.10
N GLY A 94 6.13 0.33 -6.02
CA GLY A 94 4.94 -0.46 -6.35
C GLY A 94 4.51 -0.35 -7.82
N ASP A 95 3.21 -0.43 -8.08
CA ASP A 95 2.63 -0.84 -9.36
C ASP A 95 1.55 0.10 -9.91
N VAL A 96 1.43 1.30 -9.36
CA VAL A 96 0.45 2.27 -9.86
C VAL A 96 0.91 2.90 -11.20
N ASN A 97 -0.01 3.52 -11.92
CA ASN A 97 0.31 4.16 -13.21
C ASN A 97 1.47 5.14 -13.12
N SER A 98 1.59 5.88 -12.02
CA SER A 98 2.72 6.80 -11.78
C SER A 98 4.07 6.08 -11.74
N SER A 99 4.12 4.87 -11.16
CA SER A 99 5.34 4.06 -11.10
C SER A 99 5.75 3.60 -12.49
N LEU A 100 4.82 3.09 -13.30
CA LEU A 100 5.10 2.70 -14.69
C LEU A 100 5.48 3.91 -15.56
N ALA A 101 4.76 5.04 -15.43
CA ALA A 101 5.08 6.25 -16.15
C ALA A 101 6.49 6.77 -15.80
N GLY A 102 6.87 6.72 -14.52
CA GLY A 102 8.20 7.07 -14.03
C GLY A 102 9.31 6.19 -14.61
N ALA A 103 9.09 4.86 -14.59
CA ALA A 103 10.03 3.89 -15.15
C ALA A 103 10.21 4.08 -16.67
N LEU A 104 9.12 4.25 -17.43
CA LEU A 104 9.19 4.50 -18.87
C LEU A 104 9.88 5.82 -19.22
N ALA A 105 9.58 6.89 -18.46
CA ALA A 105 10.24 8.19 -18.66
C ALA A 105 11.75 8.11 -18.37
N ALA A 106 12.15 7.44 -17.27
CA ALA A 106 13.54 7.22 -16.91
C ALA A 106 14.29 6.43 -17.99
N HIS A 107 13.70 5.32 -18.45
CA HIS A 107 14.25 4.50 -19.53
C HIS A 107 14.50 5.32 -20.80
N ARG A 108 13.52 6.13 -21.20
CA ARG A 108 13.65 6.99 -22.41
C ARG A 108 14.69 8.10 -22.24
N CYS A 109 14.98 8.53 -21.03
CA CYS A 109 16.02 9.51 -20.70
C CYS A 109 17.40 8.87 -20.47
N GLY A 110 17.54 7.53 -20.53
CA GLY A 110 18.78 6.83 -20.28
C GLY A 110 19.24 6.89 -18.81
N VAL A 111 18.29 6.97 -17.87
CA VAL A 111 18.53 7.02 -16.42
C VAL A 111 18.19 5.67 -15.82
N SER A 112 19.03 5.17 -14.91
CA SER A 112 18.82 3.88 -14.23
C SER A 112 17.52 3.87 -13.42
N ILE A 113 16.86 2.71 -13.40
CA ILE A 113 15.55 2.51 -12.77
C ILE A 113 15.68 1.57 -11.58
N ALA A 114 15.16 1.99 -10.42
CA ALA A 114 15.03 1.18 -9.23
C ALA A 114 13.55 0.90 -8.94
N HIS A 115 13.15 -0.36 -8.92
CA HIS A 115 11.78 -0.78 -8.58
C HIS A 115 11.71 -1.24 -7.14
N LEU A 116 10.96 -0.52 -6.31
CA LEU A 116 10.66 -0.87 -4.93
C LEU A 116 9.35 -1.67 -4.87
N GLU A 117 9.34 -2.82 -4.20
CA GLU A 117 8.31 -3.88 -4.25
C GLU A 117 8.33 -4.67 -5.57
N SER A 118 9.50 -4.88 -6.12
CA SER A 118 9.72 -5.69 -7.32
C SER A 118 9.36 -7.18 -7.09
N GLY A 119 8.95 -7.84 -8.15
CA GLY A 119 8.74 -9.30 -8.16
C GLY A 119 7.42 -9.80 -7.62
N LEU A 120 6.57 -8.96 -7.04
CA LEU A 120 5.22 -9.36 -6.60
C LEU A 120 4.37 -9.77 -7.81
N ARG A 121 3.56 -10.84 -7.68
CA ARG A 121 2.66 -11.33 -8.75
C ARG A 121 1.32 -11.77 -8.18
N SER A 122 0.23 -11.20 -8.69
CA SER A 122 -1.14 -11.71 -8.45
C SER A 122 -1.55 -12.75 -9.48
N ARG A 123 -0.86 -12.78 -10.63
CA ARG A 123 -1.15 -13.58 -11.83
C ARG A 123 -2.51 -13.28 -12.47
N ASP A 124 -3.12 -12.18 -12.11
CA ASP A 124 -4.38 -11.66 -12.63
C ASP A 124 -4.11 -10.48 -13.57
N ARG A 125 -4.06 -10.75 -14.87
CA ARG A 125 -3.78 -9.74 -15.90
C ARG A 125 -4.96 -8.81 -16.20
N GLU A 126 -6.13 -9.05 -15.63
CA GLU A 126 -7.23 -8.09 -15.68
C GLU A 126 -7.00 -6.91 -14.73
N MET A 127 -6.12 -7.09 -13.74
CA MET A 127 -5.67 -6.01 -12.86
C MET A 127 -4.61 -5.14 -13.58
N PRO A 128 -4.86 -3.83 -13.75
CA PRO A 128 -3.86 -2.90 -14.31
C PRO A 128 -2.54 -2.91 -13.54
N GLU A 129 -2.60 -3.05 -12.23
CA GLU A 129 -1.43 -3.10 -11.34
C GLU A 129 -0.54 -4.31 -11.63
N GLU A 130 -1.12 -5.47 -11.99
CA GLU A 130 -0.32 -6.65 -12.37
C GLU A 130 0.46 -6.41 -13.66
N VAL A 131 -0.19 -5.81 -14.65
CA VAL A 131 0.48 -5.45 -15.91
C VAL A 131 1.58 -4.42 -15.66
N ASN A 132 1.29 -3.40 -14.85
CA ASN A 132 2.26 -2.35 -14.52
C ASN A 132 3.52 -2.95 -13.88
N ARG A 133 3.39 -3.81 -12.84
CA ARG A 133 4.55 -4.35 -12.11
C ARG A 133 5.42 -5.24 -12.99
N ILE A 134 4.80 -6.06 -13.84
CA ILE A 134 5.53 -6.89 -14.81
C ILE A 134 6.35 -5.99 -15.74
N LEU A 135 5.76 -4.94 -16.30
CA LEU A 135 6.46 -4.04 -17.21
C LEU A 135 7.59 -3.27 -16.52
N ILE A 136 7.37 -2.80 -15.29
CA ILE A 136 8.39 -2.09 -14.51
C ILE A 136 9.56 -3.03 -14.23
N ASP A 137 9.29 -4.27 -13.76
CA ASP A 137 10.33 -5.24 -13.47
C ASP A 137 11.21 -5.52 -14.71
N GLN A 138 10.60 -5.64 -15.91
CA GLN A 138 11.32 -5.94 -17.15
C GLN A 138 12.31 -4.84 -17.58
N ILE A 139 12.11 -3.60 -17.16
CA ILE A 139 12.96 -2.47 -17.57
C ILE A 139 13.79 -1.89 -16.42
N SER A 140 13.75 -2.50 -15.24
CA SER A 140 14.46 -2.02 -14.05
C SER A 140 15.90 -2.55 -13.99
N ASP A 141 16.82 -1.69 -13.55
CA ASP A 141 18.23 -2.03 -13.30
C ASP A 141 18.45 -2.54 -11.88
N PHE A 142 17.59 -2.09 -10.94
CA PHE A 142 17.63 -2.49 -9.53
C PHE A 142 16.26 -3.01 -9.11
N HIS A 143 16.25 -4.23 -8.56
CA HIS A 143 15.06 -4.87 -8.01
C HIS A 143 15.17 -4.87 -6.49
N PHE A 144 14.20 -4.23 -5.81
CA PHE A 144 14.11 -4.23 -4.34
C PHE A 144 12.88 -5.00 -3.91
N VAL A 145 13.10 -6.21 -3.44
CA VAL A 145 12.09 -7.22 -3.18
C VAL A 145 11.72 -7.24 -1.70
N THR A 146 10.44 -7.38 -1.40
CA THR A 146 9.91 -7.37 -0.02
C THR A 146 9.89 -8.74 0.62
N GLU A 147 9.81 -9.81 -0.18
CA GLU A 147 9.58 -11.18 0.27
C GLU A 147 10.14 -12.23 -0.70
N ILE A 148 10.30 -13.46 -0.22
CA ILE A 148 10.92 -14.56 -1.00
C ILE A 148 10.13 -14.92 -2.26
N SER A 149 8.81 -14.80 -2.26
CA SER A 149 8.02 -15.10 -3.46
C SER A 149 8.37 -14.16 -4.61
N GLY A 150 8.66 -12.88 -4.31
CA GLY A 150 9.13 -11.92 -5.29
C GLY A 150 10.50 -12.29 -5.88
N MET A 151 11.43 -12.79 -5.06
CA MET A 151 12.72 -13.32 -5.52
C MET A 151 12.53 -14.49 -6.48
N ASN A 152 11.66 -15.44 -6.14
CA ASN A 152 11.37 -16.60 -6.97
C ASN A 152 10.76 -16.18 -8.31
N ASN A 153 9.79 -15.27 -8.31
CA ASN A 153 9.17 -14.77 -9.54
C ASN A 153 10.19 -14.11 -10.47
N LEU A 154 11.04 -13.23 -9.95
CA LEU A 154 12.08 -12.57 -10.76
C LEU A 154 13.11 -13.58 -11.31
N PHE A 155 13.46 -14.59 -10.53
CA PHE A 155 14.36 -15.65 -10.96
C PHE A 155 13.75 -16.50 -12.07
N GLU A 156 12.50 -16.92 -11.91
CA GLU A 156 11.75 -17.68 -12.93
C GLU A 156 11.57 -16.88 -14.23
N GLU A 157 11.43 -15.56 -14.13
CA GLU A 157 11.32 -14.64 -15.27
C GLU A 157 12.69 -14.27 -15.87
N GLY A 158 13.79 -14.75 -15.29
CA GLY A 158 15.16 -14.51 -15.78
C GLY A 158 15.70 -13.10 -15.54
N LEU A 159 15.08 -12.35 -14.62
CA LEU A 159 15.46 -10.98 -14.31
C LEU A 159 16.58 -10.88 -13.26
N ILE A 160 16.74 -11.90 -12.44
CA ILE A 160 17.84 -12.04 -11.49
C ILE A 160 18.51 -13.41 -11.64
N SER A 161 19.78 -13.51 -11.25
CA SER A 161 20.59 -14.74 -11.40
C SER A 161 20.58 -15.65 -10.17
N SER A 162 20.08 -15.16 -9.03
CA SER A 162 20.06 -15.91 -7.75
C SER A 162 18.91 -15.42 -6.87
N THR A 163 18.29 -16.33 -6.13
CA THR A 163 17.26 -16.03 -5.12
C THR A 163 17.86 -15.69 -3.73
N ASP A 164 19.18 -15.75 -3.58
CA ASP A 164 19.90 -15.54 -2.32
C ASP A 164 20.68 -14.21 -2.29
N ASP A 165 20.47 -13.30 -3.28
CA ASP A 165 21.17 -12.01 -3.31
C ASP A 165 20.59 -11.05 -2.24
N PRO A 166 21.37 -10.74 -1.18
CA PRO A 166 20.92 -9.87 -0.08
C PRO A 166 20.76 -8.39 -0.50
N LYS A 167 21.25 -8.02 -1.69
CA LYS A 167 21.07 -6.68 -2.26
C LYS A 167 19.70 -6.49 -2.91
N ILE A 168 19.01 -7.59 -3.20
CA ILE A 168 17.70 -7.63 -3.84
C ILE A 168 16.60 -7.81 -2.79
N LEU A 169 16.72 -8.79 -1.90
CA LEU A 169 15.76 -9.00 -0.82
C LEU A 169 16.05 -8.00 0.31
N VAL A 170 15.32 -6.90 0.35
CA VAL A 170 15.58 -5.77 1.24
C VAL A 170 14.59 -5.66 2.41
N GLY A 171 13.40 -6.24 2.31
CA GLY A 171 12.29 -6.08 3.26
C GLY A 171 11.25 -5.08 2.79
N ASN A 172 10.46 -4.54 3.72
CA ASN A 172 9.27 -3.76 3.40
C ASN A 172 9.34 -2.34 3.97
N THR A 173 9.39 -1.32 3.11
CA THR A 173 9.48 0.09 3.52
C THR A 173 8.21 0.63 4.19
N MET A 174 7.04 -0.01 4.01
CA MET A 174 5.84 0.34 4.78
C MET A 174 6.06 0.05 6.27
N ILE A 175 6.78 -1.04 6.57
CA ILE A 175 7.13 -1.41 7.94
C ILE A 175 8.13 -0.41 8.53
N ASP A 176 9.07 0.10 7.73
CA ASP A 176 9.98 1.17 8.18
C ASP A 176 9.19 2.40 8.65
N THR A 177 8.17 2.80 7.90
CA THR A 177 7.30 3.92 8.26
C THR A 177 6.52 3.64 9.53
N PHE A 178 5.97 2.42 9.67
CA PHE A 178 5.25 2.01 10.88
C PHE A 178 6.15 2.05 12.12
N VAL A 179 7.34 1.45 12.04
CA VAL A 179 8.30 1.40 13.16
C VAL A 179 8.75 2.81 13.55
N LYS A 180 9.07 3.65 12.57
CA LYS A 180 9.50 5.03 12.77
C LYS A 180 8.47 5.87 13.53
N HIS A 181 7.20 5.69 13.20
CA HIS A 181 6.10 6.48 13.77
C HIS A 181 5.32 5.74 14.86
N SER A 182 5.93 4.71 15.47
CA SER A 182 5.27 3.94 16.53
C SER A 182 4.81 4.80 17.72
N SER A 183 5.58 5.81 18.08
CA SER A 183 5.24 6.74 19.17
C SER A 183 4.02 7.60 18.84
N GLU A 184 3.95 8.16 17.62
CA GLU A 184 2.82 8.96 17.15
C GLU A 184 1.56 8.10 17.02
N ILE A 185 1.70 6.86 16.58
CA ILE A 185 0.60 5.87 16.55
C ILE A 185 0.07 5.63 17.96
N GLU A 186 0.95 5.43 18.95
CA GLU A 186 0.52 5.21 20.33
C GLU A 186 -0.17 6.43 20.95
N LEU A 187 0.20 7.65 20.57
CA LEU A 187 -0.39 8.90 21.05
C LEU A 187 -1.74 9.21 20.41
N SER A 188 -2.18 8.49 19.39
CA SER A 188 -3.49 8.73 18.77
C SER A 188 -4.63 8.52 19.77
N SER A 189 -5.57 9.48 19.78
CA SER A 189 -6.77 9.47 20.63
C SER A 189 -7.94 8.70 20.00
N ILE A 190 -7.78 8.13 18.82
CA ILE A 190 -8.89 7.57 18.02
C ILE A 190 -9.78 6.57 18.78
N LEU A 191 -9.21 5.76 19.67
CA LEU A 191 -9.98 4.80 20.44
C LEU A 191 -10.94 5.50 21.43
N SER A 192 -10.52 6.61 22.01
CA SER A 192 -11.38 7.44 22.89
C SER A 192 -12.36 8.26 22.07
N ASP A 193 -11.94 8.79 20.91
CA ASP A 193 -12.78 9.61 20.04
C ASP A 193 -13.97 8.80 19.46
N LEU A 194 -13.74 7.50 19.22
CA LEU A 194 -14.78 6.56 18.80
C LEU A 194 -15.50 5.85 19.95
N GLU A 195 -15.18 6.19 21.21
CA GLU A 195 -15.77 5.59 22.40
C GLU A 195 -15.61 4.06 22.48
N ILE A 196 -14.51 3.52 21.91
CA ILE A 196 -14.20 2.09 21.88
C ILE A 196 -13.02 1.69 22.78
N SER A 197 -12.51 2.59 23.60
CA SER A 197 -11.41 2.29 24.53
C SER A 197 -11.77 1.13 25.47
N GLY A 198 -10.96 0.07 25.45
CA GLY A 198 -11.17 -1.11 26.28
C GLY A 198 -12.33 -2.02 25.85
N LYS A 199 -12.91 -1.79 24.65
CA LYS A 199 -13.92 -2.66 24.07
C LYS A 199 -13.29 -3.54 22.97
N GLU A 200 -13.81 -4.74 22.81
CA GLU A 200 -13.48 -5.64 21.71
C GLU A 200 -14.10 -5.11 20.41
N TYR A 201 -13.28 -4.97 19.36
CA TYR A 201 -13.74 -4.55 18.06
C TYR A 201 -12.93 -5.18 16.92
N CYS A 202 -13.54 -5.29 15.77
CA CYS A 202 -12.84 -5.56 14.52
C CYS A 202 -12.79 -4.31 13.61
N LEU A 203 -11.76 -4.22 12.82
CA LEU A 203 -11.61 -3.16 11.81
C LEU A 203 -12.00 -3.72 10.45
N CYS A 204 -12.94 -3.07 9.76
CA CYS A 204 -13.40 -3.47 8.44
C CYS A 204 -13.05 -2.39 7.40
N THR A 205 -12.47 -2.78 6.26
CA THR A 205 -12.23 -1.86 5.13
C THR A 205 -12.53 -2.54 3.80
N MET A 206 -13.37 -1.91 2.98
CA MET A 206 -13.77 -2.42 1.66
C MET A 206 -13.75 -1.28 0.63
N HIS A 207 -13.04 -1.46 -0.48
CA HIS A 207 -12.93 -0.44 -1.53
C HIS A 207 -12.69 -1.02 -2.95
N ARG A 208 -12.46 -2.34 -3.07
CA ARG A 208 -12.24 -2.98 -4.38
C ARG A 208 -13.51 -2.97 -5.22
N PRO A 209 -13.40 -2.71 -6.56
CA PRO A 209 -14.55 -2.71 -7.46
C PRO A 209 -15.41 -3.95 -7.34
N SER A 210 -14.80 -5.13 -7.27
CA SER A 210 -15.52 -6.40 -7.13
C SER A 210 -16.45 -6.46 -5.91
N ASN A 211 -16.12 -5.74 -4.83
CA ASN A 211 -16.87 -5.77 -3.58
C ASN A 211 -17.86 -4.62 -3.45
N VAL A 212 -17.58 -3.44 -4.05
CA VAL A 212 -18.37 -2.23 -3.77
C VAL A 212 -19.09 -1.63 -4.98
N ASP A 213 -18.78 -2.08 -6.23
CA ASP A 213 -19.35 -1.46 -7.44
C ASP A 213 -20.67 -2.11 -7.91
N ASN A 214 -21.13 -3.17 -7.25
CA ASN A 214 -22.35 -3.86 -7.61
C ASN A 214 -23.20 -4.21 -6.38
N ILE A 215 -24.51 -4.39 -6.61
CA ILE A 215 -25.49 -4.65 -5.55
C ILE A 215 -25.21 -5.95 -4.78
N GLU A 216 -24.66 -6.97 -5.43
CA GLU A 216 -24.35 -8.27 -4.82
C GLU A 216 -23.19 -8.12 -3.81
N GLY A 217 -22.15 -7.39 -4.20
CA GLY A 217 -21.01 -7.10 -3.31
C GLY A 217 -21.44 -6.26 -2.10
N VAL A 218 -22.27 -5.23 -2.31
CA VAL A 218 -22.78 -4.39 -1.21
C VAL A 218 -23.69 -5.19 -0.28
N ASN A 219 -24.60 -6.02 -0.80
CA ASN A 219 -25.44 -6.89 0.02
C ASN A 219 -24.60 -7.92 0.81
N PHE A 220 -23.53 -8.45 0.21
CA PHE A 220 -22.59 -9.31 0.91
C PHE A 220 -21.92 -8.59 2.08
N ILE A 221 -21.46 -7.33 1.88
CA ILE A 221 -20.87 -6.52 2.95
C ILE A 221 -21.88 -6.33 4.07
N LEU A 222 -23.13 -5.94 3.77
CA LEU A 222 -24.17 -5.76 4.80
C LEU A 222 -24.40 -7.04 5.60
N SER A 223 -24.60 -8.17 4.92
CA SER A 223 -24.80 -9.47 5.60
C SER A 223 -23.58 -9.88 6.44
N MET A 224 -22.37 -9.59 5.99
CA MET A 224 -21.15 -9.83 6.77
C MET A 224 -21.13 -8.95 8.02
N LEU A 225 -21.43 -7.66 7.92
CA LEU A 225 -21.46 -6.74 9.05
C LEU A 225 -22.53 -7.17 10.07
N GLU A 226 -23.73 -7.56 9.63
CA GLU A 226 -24.81 -8.08 10.49
C GLU A 226 -24.40 -9.32 11.31
N GLU A 227 -23.52 -10.17 10.76
CA GLU A 227 -22.99 -11.32 11.51
C GLU A 227 -21.85 -10.94 12.47
N LEU A 228 -20.98 -10.02 12.05
CA LEU A 228 -19.82 -9.60 12.84
C LEU A 228 -20.22 -8.82 14.09
N VAL A 229 -21.25 -7.96 14.02
CA VAL A 229 -21.73 -7.18 15.19
C VAL A 229 -22.28 -8.05 16.29
N LYS A 230 -22.62 -9.30 16.01
CA LYS A 230 -23.01 -10.29 17.04
C LYS A 230 -21.83 -10.74 17.93
N LYS A 231 -20.59 -10.49 17.46
CA LYS A 231 -19.36 -10.91 18.15
C LYS A 231 -18.65 -9.73 18.81
N CYS A 232 -18.50 -8.60 18.12
CA CYS A 232 -17.82 -7.41 18.61
C CYS A 232 -18.30 -6.15 17.87
N ILE A 233 -17.87 -4.98 18.30
CA ILE A 233 -18.06 -3.71 17.57
C ILE A 233 -17.34 -3.80 16.23
N VAL A 234 -17.95 -3.29 15.16
CA VAL A 234 -17.28 -3.20 13.84
C VAL A 234 -16.94 -1.73 13.57
N VAL A 235 -15.67 -1.39 13.53
CA VAL A 235 -15.21 -0.07 13.10
C VAL A 235 -15.02 -0.11 11.59
N PHE A 236 -15.74 0.77 10.87
CA PHE A 236 -15.73 0.80 9.41
C PHE A 236 -15.36 2.19 8.87
N PRO A 237 -14.06 2.53 8.77
CA PRO A 237 -13.62 3.72 8.04
C PRO A 237 -13.99 3.58 6.57
N ILE A 238 -15.04 4.29 6.14
CA ILE A 238 -15.58 4.07 4.80
C ILE A 238 -14.76 4.82 3.75
N HIS A 239 -14.36 4.09 2.70
CA HIS A 239 -13.68 4.71 1.56
C HIS A 239 -14.69 5.55 0.74
N PRO A 240 -14.31 6.74 0.21
CA PRO A 240 -15.21 7.59 -0.56
C PRO A 240 -15.92 6.88 -1.71
N ARG A 241 -15.21 6.00 -2.45
CA ARG A 241 -15.80 5.17 -3.50
C ARG A 241 -16.90 4.27 -2.96
N SER A 242 -16.64 3.60 -1.85
CA SER A 242 -17.61 2.68 -1.23
C SER A 242 -18.84 3.41 -0.78
N ARG A 243 -18.68 4.59 -0.17
CA ARG A 243 -19.78 5.44 0.24
C ARG A 243 -20.66 5.85 -0.95
N LEU A 244 -20.04 6.44 -1.98
CA LEU A 244 -20.76 6.89 -3.19
C LEU A 244 -21.53 5.74 -3.86
N ASN A 245 -20.93 4.56 -3.94
CA ASN A 245 -21.57 3.40 -4.57
C ASN A 245 -22.71 2.85 -3.72
N ILE A 246 -22.54 2.72 -2.39
CA ILE A 246 -23.59 2.27 -1.47
C ILE A 246 -24.78 3.26 -1.49
N GLU A 247 -24.51 4.57 -1.48
CA GLU A 247 -25.53 5.62 -1.62
C GLU A 247 -26.26 5.51 -2.97
N SER A 248 -25.53 5.34 -4.07
CA SER A 248 -26.13 5.24 -5.42
C SER A 248 -27.00 3.99 -5.62
N ILE A 249 -26.68 2.91 -4.94
CA ILE A 249 -27.44 1.65 -4.91
C ILE A 249 -28.67 1.78 -3.99
N GLY A 250 -28.74 2.81 -3.13
CA GLY A 250 -29.85 3.03 -2.19
C GLY A 250 -29.78 2.14 -0.94
N LEU A 251 -28.61 1.68 -0.54
CA LEU A 251 -28.41 0.81 0.62
C LEU A 251 -27.70 1.51 1.79
N TRP A 252 -27.52 2.83 1.71
CA TRP A 252 -26.84 3.60 2.75
C TRP A 252 -27.57 3.57 4.10
N ASP A 253 -28.88 3.79 4.08
CA ASP A 253 -29.70 3.78 5.30
C ASP A 253 -29.63 2.40 5.98
N LYS A 254 -29.72 1.32 5.18
CA LYS A 254 -29.57 -0.05 5.71
C LYS A 254 -28.23 -0.27 6.39
N LEU A 255 -27.13 0.27 5.84
CA LEU A 255 -25.81 0.20 6.46
C LEU A 255 -25.75 0.98 7.79
N THR A 256 -26.29 2.19 7.82
CA THR A 256 -26.24 3.06 9.00
C THR A 256 -27.17 2.60 10.14
N GLU A 257 -28.18 1.78 9.83
CA GLU A 257 -29.10 1.19 10.80
C GLU A 257 -28.56 -0.08 11.48
N ILE A 258 -27.42 -0.63 11.02
CA ILE A 258 -26.81 -1.80 11.67
C ILE A 258 -26.20 -1.36 13.02
N GLU A 259 -26.89 -1.70 14.11
CA GLU A 259 -26.42 -1.43 15.46
C GLU A 259 -25.08 -2.16 15.73
N GLY A 260 -24.11 -1.48 16.30
CA GLY A 260 -22.77 -2.01 16.56
C GLY A 260 -21.75 -1.74 15.44
N VAL A 261 -22.17 -1.14 14.31
CA VAL A 261 -21.24 -0.63 13.29
C VAL A 261 -20.92 0.84 13.54
N VAL A 262 -19.65 1.14 13.74
CA VAL A 262 -19.12 2.52 13.90
C VAL A 262 -18.52 2.94 12.56
N ILE A 263 -19.30 3.71 11.78
CA ILE A 263 -18.85 4.25 10.49
C ILE A 263 -18.09 5.54 10.74
N THR A 264 -16.90 5.67 10.11
CA THR A 264 -16.10 6.90 10.17
C THR A 264 -15.76 7.38 8.76
N GLU A 265 -15.43 8.67 8.63
CA GLU A 265 -14.75 9.17 7.45
C GLU A 265 -13.36 8.53 7.32
N PRO A 266 -12.70 8.63 6.15
CA PRO A 266 -11.33 8.16 5.99
C PRO A 266 -10.38 8.77 7.02
N LEU A 267 -9.62 7.92 7.70
CA LEU A 267 -8.73 8.30 8.80
C LEU A 267 -7.32 8.66 8.31
N GLY A 268 -6.61 9.43 9.11
CA GLY A 268 -5.18 9.62 8.99
C GLY A 268 -4.40 8.32 9.25
N TYR A 269 -3.12 8.30 8.85
CA TYR A 269 -2.30 7.10 8.97
C TYR A 269 -2.15 6.63 10.42
N PHE A 270 -1.85 7.54 11.35
CA PHE A 270 -1.58 7.17 12.75
C PHE A 270 -2.83 6.62 13.45
N ASP A 271 -3.99 7.22 13.20
CA ASP A 271 -5.28 6.78 13.74
C ASP A 271 -5.63 5.40 13.18
N PHE A 272 -5.44 5.21 11.88
CA PHE A 272 -5.73 3.95 11.23
C PHE A 272 -4.82 2.81 11.73
N GLN A 273 -3.51 3.08 11.88
CA GLN A 273 -2.56 2.11 12.44
C GLN A 273 -2.85 1.81 13.93
N LYS A 274 -3.30 2.81 14.69
CA LYS A 274 -3.76 2.59 16.08
C LYS A 274 -4.95 1.65 16.14
N LEU A 275 -5.91 1.80 15.21
CA LEU A 275 -7.06 0.90 15.09
C LEU A 275 -6.63 -0.52 14.70
N ILE A 276 -5.72 -0.70 13.73
CA ILE A 276 -5.19 -2.03 13.39
C ILE A 276 -4.59 -2.68 14.63
N LYS A 277 -3.67 -1.98 15.29
CA LYS A 277 -2.88 -2.53 16.40
C LYS A 277 -3.69 -2.99 17.61
N ASN A 278 -4.87 -2.41 17.80
CA ASN A 278 -5.74 -2.68 18.95
C ASN A 278 -7.01 -3.46 18.59
N SER A 279 -7.18 -3.89 17.33
CA SER A 279 -8.32 -4.69 16.91
C SER A 279 -8.12 -6.18 17.22
N GLU A 280 -9.21 -6.90 17.47
CA GLU A 280 -9.20 -8.35 17.60
C GLU A 280 -8.83 -9.03 16.28
N TYR A 281 -9.30 -8.47 15.17
CA TYR A 281 -8.99 -8.88 13.81
C TYR A 281 -9.34 -7.79 12.81
N VAL A 282 -8.77 -7.89 11.61
CA VAL A 282 -9.05 -6.96 10.49
C VAL A 282 -9.67 -7.73 9.34
N ILE A 283 -10.75 -7.17 8.77
CA ILE A 283 -11.36 -7.66 7.54
C ILE A 283 -11.11 -6.63 6.45
N THR A 284 -10.51 -7.05 5.33
CA THR A 284 -10.07 -6.10 4.31
C THR A 284 -10.04 -6.70 2.90
N ASP A 285 -10.06 -5.83 1.90
CA ASP A 285 -9.70 -6.16 0.51
C ASP A 285 -8.42 -5.42 0.04
N SER A 286 -7.72 -4.74 0.97
CA SER A 286 -6.49 -4.00 0.72
C SER A 286 -5.25 -4.90 0.77
N GLY A 287 -4.33 -4.74 -0.20
CA GLY A 287 -3.05 -5.45 -0.19
C GLY A 287 -2.12 -4.99 0.94
N GLY A 288 -1.96 -3.67 1.14
CA GLY A 288 -1.04 -3.13 2.16
C GLY A 288 -1.44 -3.51 3.58
N ILE A 289 -2.74 -3.56 3.89
CA ILE A 289 -3.23 -3.94 5.22
C ILE A 289 -2.85 -5.38 5.59
N GLN A 290 -2.77 -6.30 4.60
CA GLN A 290 -2.30 -7.66 4.83
C GLN A 290 -0.86 -7.70 5.40
N GLU A 291 -0.01 -6.78 4.93
CA GLU A 291 1.37 -6.65 5.39
C GLU A 291 1.45 -6.02 6.78
N GLU A 292 0.69 -4.94 7.00
CA GLU A 292 0.64 -4.22 8.28
C GLU A 292 0.10 -5.12 9.40
N THR A 293 -0.97 -5.86 9.15
CA THR A 293 -1.55 -6.82 10.12
C THR A 293 -0.61 -7.99 10.40
N THR A 294 0.07 -8.52 9.38
CA THR A 294 1.09 -9.56 9.55
C THR A 294 2.22 -9.08 10.44
N PHE A 295 2.73 -7.86 10.20
CA PHE A 295 3.78 -7.27 11.03
C PHE A 295 3.34 -7.06 12.49
N CYS A 296 2.11 -6.59 12.70
CA CYS A 296 1.55 -6.37 14.02
C CYS A 296 1.10 -7.67 14.74
N ASN A 297 1.17 -8.81 14.06
CA ASN A 297 0.60 -10.09 14.54
C ASN A 297 -0.90 -9.98 14.85
N ILE A 298 -1.65 -9.24 14.06
CA ILE A 298 -3.10 -9.09 14.15
C ILE A 298 -3.75 -10.01 13.10
N PRO A 299 -4.73 -10.85 13.46
CA PRO A 299 -5.44 -11.70 12.52
C PRO A 299 -6.06 -10.89 11.38
N CYS A 300 -5.83 -11.30 10.13
CA CYS A 300 -6.33 -10.65 8.94
C CYS A 300 -7.21 -11.60 8.13
N ILE A 301 -8.33 -11.10 7.63
CA ILE A 301 -9.26 -11.85 6.79
C ILE A 301 -9.44 -11.05 5.49
N THR A 302 -8.93 -11.60 4.40
CA THR A 302 -8.91 -10.90 3.11
C THR A 302 -10.04 -11.37 2.20
N ILE A 303 -10.92 -10.43 1.82
CA ILE A 303 -12.07 -10.65 0.95
C ILE A 303 -11.63 -10.47 -0.52
N ARG A 304 -10.79 -11.38 -1.00
CA ARG A 304 -10.27 -11.44 -2.36
C ARG A 304 -10.09 -12.89 -2.79
N GLU A 305 -10.12 -13.15 -4.11
CA GLU A 305 -9.86 -14.48 -4.70
C GLU A 305 -8.35 -14.77 -4.82
N ASN A 306 -7.52 -13.73 -4.89
CA ASN A 306 -6.06 -13.83 -5.01
C ASN A 306 -5.35 -12.75 -4.18
N THR A 307 -4.05 -12.93 -3.97
CA THR A 307 -3.17 -11.91 -3.42
C THR A 307 -1.80 -11.97 -4.08
N GLU A 308 -1.19 -10.82 -4.25
CA GLU A 308 0.19 -10.65 -4.67
C GLU A 308 1.20 -10.82 -3.53
N ARG A 309 0.72 -11.08 -2.29
CA ARG A 309 1.51 -11.17 -1.05
C ARG A 309 1.33 -12.51 -0.34
N PRO A 310 1.75 -13.63 -0.96
CA PRO A 310 1.54 -14.97 -0.40
C PRO A 310 2.19 -15.16 0.97
N ILE A 311 3.27 -14.43 1.29
CA ILE A 311 3.92 -14.50 2.60
C ILE A 311 2.96 -14.19 3.75
N THR A 312 1.98 -13.30 3.53
CA THR A 312 1.00 -12.95 4.55
C THR A 312 0.06 -14.10 4.90
N ILE A 313 -0.14 -15.05 3.96
CA ILE A 313 -0.93 -16.27 4.14
C ILE A 313 -0.08 -17.40 4.69
N ASP A 314 1.10 -17.62 4.11
CA ASP A 314 1.95 -18.79 4.37
C ASP A 314 2.71 -18.68 5.70
N LYS A 315 3.12 -17.45 6.05
CA LYS A 315 3.93 -17.12 7.22
C LYS A 315 3.28 -16.07 8.11
N GLY A 316 2.24 -15.39 7.62
CA GLY A 316 1.55 -14.30 8.30
C GLY A 316 0.24 -14.71 8.95
N THR A 317 -0.53 -13.68 9.29
CA THR A 317 -1.81 -13.81 10.00
C THR A 317 -3.03 -13.87 9.07
N ASN A 318 -2.81 -13.84 7.73
CA ASN A 318 -3.85 -13.63 6.75
C ASN A 318 -4.59 -14.93 6.37
N HIS A 319 -5.93 -14.84 6.32
CA HIS A 319 -6.82 -15.81 5.70
C HIS A 319 -7.39 -15.20 4.40
N LEU A 320 -7.06 -15.79 3.26
CA LEU A 320 -7.63 -15.40 1.97
C LEU A 320 -8.90 -16.22 1.72
N VAL A 321 -10.08 -15.60 1.80
CA VAL A 321 -11.36 -16.32 1.88
C VAL A 321 -12.38 -15.95 0.81
N GLY A 322 -12.10 -14.90 0.01
CA GLY A 322 -13.07 -14.41 -0.97
C GLY A 322 -14.38 -13.93 -0.34
N ARG A 323 -15.45 -13.84 -1.15
CA ARG A 323 -16.81 -13.52 -0.67
C ARG A 323 -17.52 -14.76 -0.15
N ASN A 324 -17.02 -15.32 0.94
CA ASN A 324 -17.54 -16.55 1.56
C ASN A 324 -17.79 -16.35 3.06
N LEU A 325 -19.02 -16.01 3.42
CA LEU A 325 -19.39 -15.70 4.81
C LEU A 325 -19.07 -16.83 5.80
N PRO A 326 -19.38 -18.11 5.54
CA PRO A 326 -18.95 -19.21 6.41
C PRO A 326 -17.42 -19.27 6.61
N ALA A 327 -16.63 -19.06 5.57
CA ALA A 327 -15.18 -19.05 5.67
C ALA A 327 -14.66 -17.85 6.48
N ILE A 328 -15.30 -16.68 6.38
CA ILE A 328 -14.99 -15.52 7.21
C ILE A 328 -15.24 -15.83 8.67
N LEU A 329 -16.42 -16.34 9.02
CA LEU A 329 -16.76 -16.68 10.40
C LEU A 329 -15.84 -17.76 10.97
N HIS A 330 -15.48 -18.76 10.17
CA HIS A 330 -14.49 -19.76 10.55
C HIS A 330 -13.11 -19.14 10.83
N ALA A 331 -12.66 -18.20 9.99
CA ALA A 331 -11.38 -17.51 10.18
C ALA A 331 -11.39 -16.63 11.44
N VAL A 332 -12.51 -15.96 11.76
CA VAL A 332 -12.68 -15.22 13.01
C VAL A 332 -12.55 -16.13 14.25
N GLU A 333 -13.08 -17.35 14.18
CA GLU A 333 -13.01 -18.33 15.28
C GLU A 333 -11.67 -19.06 15.36
N ASN A 334 -10.89 -19.05 14.29
CA ASN A 334 -9.60 -19.73 14.18
C ASN A 334 -8.51 -18.74 13.72
N PRO A 335 -8.17 -17.73 14.53
CA PRO A 335 -7.21 -16.71 14.16
C PRO A 335 -5.81 -17.30 13.99
N LYS A 336 -5.08 -16.80 12.98
CA LYS A 336 -3.67 -17.11 12.80
C LYS A 336 -2.81 -16.13 13.61
N THR A 337 -1.68 -16.63 14.10
CA THR A 337 -0.60 -15.84 14.69
C THR A 337 0.71 -16.12 13.96
N CYS A 338 1.63 -15.18 13.96
CA CYS A 338 2.92 -15.33 13.32
C CYS A 338 4.01 -14.54 14.02
N GLU A 339 5.26 -14.80 13.61
CA GLU A 339 6.36 -13.86 13.78
C GLU A 339 6.49 -13.01 12.51
N ALA A 340 6.93 -11.76 12.66
CA ALA A 340 7.12 -10.88 11.50
C ALA A 340 8.10 -11.51 10.50
N PRO A 341 7.82 -11.41 9.19
CA PRO A 341 8.72 -11.92 8.16
C PRO A 341 10.14 -11.36 8.29
N LYS A 342 11.13 -12.18 7.91
CA LYS A 342 12.53 -11.78 7.94
C LYS A 342 12.74 -10.46 7.16
N LEU A 343 13.53 -9.54 7.72
CA LEU A 343 13.85 -8.20 7.17
C LEU A 343 12.66 -7.19 7.22
N TRP A 344 11.52 -7.55 7.81
CA TRP A 344 10.50 -6.57 8.14
C TRP A 344 10.80 -5.98 9.53
N ASP A 345 11.88 -5.21 9.61
CA ASP A 345 12.53 -4.81 10.87
C ASP A 345 12.70 -3.29 11.01
N GLY A 346 12.20 -2.51 10.05
CA GLY A 346 12.29 -1.06 10.06
C GLY A 346 13.56 -0.47 9.44
N TYR A 347 14.39 -1.29 8.79
CA TYR A 347 15.67 -0.88 8.18
C TYR A 347 15.76 -1.14 6.67
N THR A 348 14.63 -1.30 6.01
CA THR A 348 14.59 -1.56 4.56
C THR A 348 15.15 -0.39 3.76
N THR A 349 14.78 0.84 4.15
CA THR A 349 15.23 2.06 3.47
C THR A 349 16.75 2.17 3.48
N GLU A 350 17.40 1.85 4.60
CA GLU A 350 18.86 1.85 4.73
C GLU A 350 19.52 0.80 3.81
N ARG A 351 18.92 -0.40 3.70
CA ARG A 351 19.41 -1.45 2.79
C ARG A 351 19.28 -1.04 1.32
N VAL A 352 18.16 -0.44 0.93
CA VAL A 352 17.96 0.12 -0.42
C VAL A 352 18.99 1.19 -0.74
N VAL A 353 19.16 2.17 0.14
CA VAL A 353 20.10 3.27 -0.04
C VAL A 353 21.54 2.75 -0.11
N SER A 354 21.92 1.85 0.79
CA SER A 354 23.26 1.21 0.78
C SER A 354 23.52 0.49 -0.55
N THR A 355 22.54 -0.25 -1.07
CA THR A 355 22.67 -0.97 -2.35
C THR A 355 22.86 0.00 -3.52
N LEU A 356 22.12 1.10 -3.56
CA LEU A 356 22.23 2.11 -4.61
C LEU A 356 23.61 2.77 -4.60
N LEU A 357 24.15 3.10 -3.43
CA LEU A 357 25.45 3.76 -3.28
C LEU A 357 26.64 2.85 -3.66
N HIS A 358 26.52 1.53 -3.47
CA HIS A 358 27.62 0.58 -3.76
C HIS A 358 27.66 0.09 -5.22
N ARG A 359 26.72 0.47 -6.05
CA ARG A 359 26.71 0.15 -7.49
C ARG A 359 26.98 1.37 -8.39
N GLY A 360 27.17 2.58 -7.78
CA GLY A 360 27.52 3.82 -8.47
C GLY A 360 29.02 3.95 -8.79
#